data_b9736ce50848869075f9bb5ae94674e0
#
_entry.id   b9736ce50848869075f9bb5ae94674e0
#
_cell.length_a   1.000
_cell.length_b   1.000
_cell.length_c   1.000
_cell.angle_alpha   90.00
_cell.angle_beta   90.00
_cell.angle_gamma   90.00
#
_symmetry.space_group_name_H-M   'P 1'
#
loop_
_entity.id
_entity.type
_entity.pdbx_description
1 polymer ?
#
loop_
_entity_poly.entity_id
_entity_poly.type
_entity_poly.pdbx_seq_one_letter_code
_entity_poly.pdbx_strand_id
1 'polypeptide(L)'
;MKGNRHIHPAAARAALLYLQLCLFVFASPVSVSGAQSLAPRRAAPAGTAAEAATDAVKRGEGLRRKWDLAAAEAAFRQALAIDPTSLGAELGLARVARARFDYAGAIRSIDRAIALHPYSADALAEYGSTYVAAEEPSRAGAYFERALRLEPSNAAAIIGQATVDLLVRNYGGAISRLRDFLTRDPQNSRAHVALARALVESNKNSEAAAEAQRALALDPFDVEALNTLAFVRASERKPGEVRALARRAVSLDPLNVAARRLLSQYVDGRIGYDQKVGPAARAHYDRGRALKQGGKLREAVAEFEAALGIEPRYYRALVALGDVWLREGDYERAATAARLASEVDADGAVAHMELSYANRGLQERARIEAGGTDFAASYYAGPAAPSYGLTREIFPNYESLTRRQQVVIDRAVAPLARFLPALARSKARHYLLAFDERVSDLGDFDDLNEEKTFDGRYYASIRGVGGRVTVSGVEYLELAAQGGFNTVAHEFAHQVHITALGKQDVAIIRNLYESARREGRMLDYYAAANEYEYFAQGYEAFISDHKRPSAGVTARHTSQELLTRDGQLYSFLKNLTAGKRS
;
A
#
# COMPACT_ATOMS: atom_id res chain seq x y z
N MET A 1 49.12 29.44 -2.21
CA MET A 1 48.98 29.14 -3.66
C MET A 1 47.51 28.78 -3.90
N LYS A 2 46.81 29.65 -4.59
CA LYS A 2 45.37 29.51 -4.90
C LYS A 2 45.20 28.62 -6.13
N GLY A 3 44.46 27.54 -6.03
CA GLY A 3 44.07 26.68 -7.15
C GLY A 3 42.59 26.84 -7.48
N ASN A 4 42.30 27.64 -8.49
CA ASN A 4 40.98 27.76 -9.12
C ASN A 4 40.54 26.42 -9.73
N ARG A 5 39.41 25.87 -9.30
CA ARG A 5 38.72 24.80 -10.02
C ARG A 5 37.65 25.42 -10.89
N HIS A 6 37.85 25.42 -12.18
CA HIS A 6 36.83 25.75 -13.18
C HIS A 6 35.71 24.73 -13.16
N ILE A 7 34.51 25.18 -12.89
CA ILE A 7 33.28 24.41 -13.04
C ILE A 7 32.91 24.43 -14.53
N HIS A 8 32.77 23.28 -15.13
CA HIS A 8 32.41 23.11 -16.54
C HIS A 8 30.95 23.60 -16.79
N PRO A 9 30.68 24.42 -17.81
CA PRO A 9 29.37 25.06 -18.01
C PRO A 9 28.23 24.12 -18.43
N ALA A 10 28.50 22.85 -18.69
CA ALA A 10 27.49 21.86 -19.05
C ALA A 10 26.61 21.39 -17.87
N ALA A 11 27.14 21.37 -16.65
CA ALA A 11 26.39 20.94 -15.46
C ALA A 11 25.37 21.99 -14.99
N ALA A 12 25.61 23.28 -15.27
CA ALA A 12 24.70 24.36 -14.89
C ALA A 12 23.45 24.46 -15.80
N ARG A 13 23.54 23.96 -17.04
CA ARG A 13 22.38 23.99 -17.98
C ARG A 13 21.39 22.85 -17.73
N ALA A 14 21.82 21.68 -17.25
CA ALA A 14 20.91 20.58 -16.93
C ALA A 14 20.05 20.88 -15.69
N ALA A 15 20.59 21.53 -14.66
CA ALA A 15 19.84 21.94 -13.47
C ALA A 15 18.81 23.04 -13.78
N LEU A 16 19.07 23.93 -14.74
CA LEU A 16 18.12 24.96 -15.13
C LEU A 16 16.93 24.44 -15.96
N LEU A 17 17.15 23.39 -16.78
CA LEU A 17 16.06 22.78 -17.55
C LEU A 17 15.06 22.03 -16.66
N TYR A 18 15.52 21.41 -15.57
CA TYR A 18 14.63 20.70 -14.64
C TYR A 18 13.76 21.65 -13.81
N LEU A 19 14.28 22.84 -13.45
CA LEU A 19 13.48 23.89 -12.79
C LEU A 19 12.50 24.57 -13.74
N GLN A 20 12.76 24.60 -15.05
CA GLN A 20 11.84 25.21 -16.03
C GLN A 20 10.69 24.29 -16.44
N LEU A 21 10.84 22.95 -16.36
CA LEU A 21 9.72 22.03 -16.62
C LEU A 21 8.69 22.00 -15.48
N CYS A 22 9.07 22.33 -14.26
CA CYS A 22 8.12 22.41 -13.13
C CYS A 22 7.37 23.75 -13.03
N LEU A 23 7.72 24.77 -13.85
CA LEU A 23 7.14 26.12 -13.80
C LEU A 23 6.24 26.48 -14.98
N PHE A 24 6.00 25.56 -15.95
CA PHE A 24 5.22 25.86 -17.15
C PHE A 24 3.77 25.32 -17.14
N VAL A 25 3.20 25.11 -15.97
CA VAL A 25 1.74 24.94 -15.84
C VAL A 25 1.25 26.02 -14.88
N PHE A 26 0.65 27.05 -15.41
CA PHE A 26 0.01 28.23 -14.81
C PHE A 26 0.80 29.55 -14.96
N ALA A 27 0.75 30.11 -16.15
CA ALA A 27 0.70 31.55 -16.32
C ALA A 27 0.05 31.90 -17.67
N SER A 28 -1.26 32.09 -17.68
CA SER A 28 -1.93 32.89 -18.70
C SER A 28 -1.86 34.35 -18.27
N PRO A 29 -1.46 35.28 -19.13
CA PRO A 29 -1.40 36.68 -18.76
C PRO A 29 -2.82 37.26 -18.66
N VAL A 30 -3.22 37.68 -17.47
CA VAL A 30 -4.40 38.51 -17.27
C VAL A 30 -4.00 39.94 -17.66
N SER A 31 -4.54 40.43 -18.75
CA SER A 31 -4.45 41.84 -19.13
C SER A 31 -5.20 42.70 -18.10
N VAL A 32 -4.47 43.55 -17.39
CA VAL A 32 -5.06 44.58 -16.52
C VAL A 32 -5.50 45.72 -17.40
N SER A 33 -6.79 45.88 -17.56
CA SER A 33 -7.39 47.09 -18.10
C SER A 33 -8.59 47.50 -17.24
N GLY A 34 -8.57 48.72 -16.72
CA GLY A 34 -9.73 49.43 -16.22
C GLY A 34 -9.88 49.49 -14.70
N ALA A 35 -9.36 50.58 -14.11
CA ALA A 35 -9.81 51.07 -12.81
C ALA A 35 -11.29 51.44 -12.89
N GLN A 36 -12.17 50.59 -12.36
CA GLN A 36 -13.55 50.95 -12.10
C GLN A 36 -13.75 51.20 -10.61
N SER A 37 -14.34 52.35 -10.31
CA SER A 37 -14.74 52.85 -9.01
C SER A 37 -15.42 51.80 -8.15
N LEU A 38 -14.89 51.54 -6.96
CA LEU A 38 -15.50 50.72 -5.92
C LEU A 38 -16.73 51.45 -5.34
N ALA A 39 -17.90 51.20 -5.92
CA ALA A 39 -19.15 51.41 -5.20
C ALA A 39 -19.26 50.42 -4.05
N PRO A 40 -19.76 50.80 -2.86
CA PRO A 40 -19.93 49.88 -1.76
C PRO A 40 -20.87 48.75 -2.16
N ARG A 41 -20.36 47.48 -2.20
CA ARG A 41 -21.20 46.31 -2.39
C ARG A 41 -22.25 46.28 -1.27
N ARG A 42 -23.52 46.47 -1.63
CA ARG A 42 -24.63 46.15 -0.76
C ARG A 42 -24.44 44.72 -0.22
N ALA A 43 -24.41 44.57 1.12
CA ALA A 43 -24.45 43.26 1.75
C ALA A 43 -25.67 42.53 1.21
N ALA A 44 -25.45 41.35 0.65
CA ALA A 44 -26.53 40.48 0.24
C ALA A 44 -27.40 40.11 1.48
N PRO A 45 -28.72 39.93 1.33
CA PRO A 45 -29.55 39.53 2.46
C PRO A 45 -29.03 38.22 3.06
N ALA A 46 -29.04 38.10 4.38
CA ALA A 46 -28.44 36.98 5.12
C ALA A 46 -28.87 35.57 4.63
N GLY A 47 -30.07 35.43 4.07
CA GLY A 47 -30.55 34.19 3.44
C GLY A 47 -29.75 33.79 2.19
N THR A 48 -29.41 34.70 1.33
CA THR A 48 -28.65 34.47 0.09
C THR A 48 -27.17 34.14 0.37
N ALA A 49 -26.58 34.67 1.45
CA ALA A 49 -25.21 34.34 1.85
C ALA A 49 -25.11 32.92 2.40
N ALA A 50 -26.04 32.49 3.26
CA ALA A 50 -26.08 31.13 3.79
C ALA A 50 -26.34 30.07 2.68
N GLU A 51 -27.22 30.39 1.74
CA GLU A 51 -27.46 29.54 0.56
C GLU A 51 -26.19 29.43 -0.30
N ALA A 52 -25.52 30.55 -0.58
CA ALA A 52 -24.29 30.56 -1.35
C ALA A 52 -23.16 29.77 -0.68
N ALA A 53 -23.02 29.85 0.65
CA ALA A 53 -22.07 29.04 1.40
C ALA A 53 -22.41 27.53 1.29
N THR A 54 -23.68 27.18 1.46
CA THR A 54 -24.16 25.80 1.31
C THR A 54 -23.90 25.25 -0.09
N ASP A 55 -24.15 26.03 -1.12
CA ASP A 55 -23.89 25.64 -2.52
C ASP A 55 -22.39 25.48 -2.80
N ALA A 56 -21.55 26.31 -2.20
CA ALA A 56 -20.10 26.14 -2.28
C ALA A 56 -19.65 24.85 -1.60
N VAL A 57 -20.22 24.47 -0.45
CA VAL A 57 -19.96 23.17 0.22
C VAL A 57 -20.39 22.01 -0.68
N LYS A 58 -21.62 22.04 -1.23
CA LYS A 58 -22.11 20.99 -2.15
C LYS A 58 -21.19 20.83 -3.37
N ARG A 59 -20.77 21.96 -3.96
CA ARG A 59 -19.83 21.96 -5.08
C ARG A 59 -18.49 21.36 -4.68
N GLY A 60 -17.94 21.71 -3.52
CA GLY A 60 -16.71 21.16 -2.97
C GLY A 60 -16.77 19.64 -2.80
N GLU A 61 -17.87 19.10 -2.23
CA GLU A 61 -18.08 17.67 -2.10
C GLU A 61 -18.19 16.97 -3.47
N GLY A 62 -18.87 17.57 -4.45
CA GLY A 62 -18.94 17.04 -5.82
C GLY A 62 -17.57 16.96 -6.50
N LEU A 63 -16.72 17.98 -6.32
CA LEU A 63 -15.35 18.01 -6.84
C LEU A 63 -14.46 16.98 -6.14
N ARG A 64 -14.56 16.87 -4.80
CA ARG A 64 -13.82 15.88 -4.03
C ARG A 64 -14.13 14.44 -4.48
N ARG A 65 -15.39 14.12 -4.75
CA ARG A 65 -15.79 12.80 -5.29
C ARG A 65 -15.17 12.50 -6.66
N LYS A 66 -14.88 13.53 -7.45
CA LYS A 66 -14.19 13.44 -8.75
C LYS A 66 -12.68 13.52 -8.64
N TRP A 67 -12.14 13.50 -7.41
CA TRP A 67 -10.73 13.65 -7.09
C TRP A 67 -10.10 14.99 -7.50
N ASP A 68 -10.90 16.00 -7.84
CA ASP A 68 -10.40 17.36 -8.02
C ASP A 68 -10.22 18.05 -6.67
N LEU A 69 -9.19 17.58 -5.94
CA LEU A 69 -8.95 18.00 -4.55
C LEU A 69 -8.55 19.48 -4.46
N ALA A 70 -7.93 20.05 -5.49
CA ALA A 70 -7.57 21.46 -5.50
C ALA A 70 -8.79 22.36 -5.67
N ALA A 71 -9.66 22.06 -6.62
CA ALA A 71 -10.90 22.79 -6.81
C ALA A 71 -11.89 22.57 -5.65
N ALA A 72 -11.92 21.37 -5.04
CA ALA A 72 -12.70 21.09 -3.85
C ALA A 72 -12.27 21.97 -2.67
N GLU A 73 -10.96 22.05 -2.41
CA GLU A 73 -10.39 22.89 -1.36
C GLU A 73 -10.73 24.38 -1.58
N ALA A 74 -10.61 24.87 -2.82
CA ALA A 74 -10.98 26.23 -3.16
C ALA A 74 -12.48 26.49 -2.91
N ALA A 75 -13.35 25.55 -3.23
CA ALA A 75 -14.79 25.66 -2.99
C ALA A 75 -15.13 25.69 -1.49
N PHE A 76 -14.49 24.85 -0.65
CA PHE A 76 -14.67 24.89 0.80
C PHE A 76 -14.12 26.19 1.41
N ARG A 77 -12.96 26.69 0.97
CA ARG A 77 -12.45 27.99 1.38
C ARG A 77 -13.36 29.15 0.98
N GLN A 78 -13.98 29.07 -0.22
CA GLN A 78 -14.99 30.02 -0.64
C GLN A 78 -16.22 30.00 0.29
N ALA A 79 -16.66 28.79 0.71
CA ALA A 79 -17.75 28.68 1.69
C ALA A 79 -17.40 29.36 3.01
N LEU A 80 -16.17 29.16 3.54
CA LEU A 80 -15.70 29.82 4.77
C LEU A 80 -15.51 31.35 4.61
N ALA A 81 -15.20 31.83 3.41
CA ALA A 81 -15.15 33.28 3.14
C ALA A 81 -16.53 33.93 3.18
N ILE A 82 -17.59 33.17 2.88
CA ILE A 82 -18.98 33.61 2.95
C ILE A 82 -19.54 33.41 4.36
N ASP A 83 -19.35 32.24 4.93
CA ASP A 83 -19.75 31.87 6.29
C ASP A 83 -18.56 31.26 7.05
N PRO A 84 -17.83 32.05 7.85
CA PRO A 84 -16.68 31.59 8.64
C PRO A 84 -17.02 30.50 9.66
N THR A 85 -18.30 30.26 9.97
CA THR A 85 -18.78 29.25 10.91
C THR A 85 -19.27 27.98 10.24
N SER A 86 -19.12 27.84 8.93
CA SER A 86 -19.62 26.71 8.16
C SER A 86 -18.99 25.38 8.59
N LEU A 87 -19.70 24.59 9.38
CA LEU A 87 -19.30 23.23 9.77
C LEU A 87 -18.98 22.35 8.55
N GLY A 88 -19.87 22.38 7.53
CA GLY A 88 -19.71 21.60 6.32
C GLY A 88 -18.42 21.92 5.55
N ALA A 89 -17.99 23.18 5.57
CA ALA A 89 -16.77 23.60 4.89
C ALA A 89 -15.51 23.14 5.66
N GLU A 90 -15.46 23.26 6.98
CA GLU A 90 -14.33 22.76 7.77
C GLU A 90 -14.19 21.23 7.69
N LEU A 91 -15.32 20.50 7.76
CA LEU A 91 -15.29 19.04 7.57
C LEU A 91 -14.92 18.66 6.14
N GLY A 92 -15.32 19.45 5.15
CA GLY A 92 -14.91 19.29 3.74
C GLY A 92 -13.39 19.45 3.57
N LEU A 93 -12.79 20.47 4.20
CA LEU A 93 -11.34 20.66 4.22
C LEU A 93 -10.62 19.50 4.92
N ALA A 94 -11.15 19.00 6.04
CA ALA A 94 -10.60 17.84 6.72
C ALA A 94 -10.58 16.60 5.80
N ARG A 95 -11.66 16.36 5.05
CA ARG A 95 -11.75 15.24 4.09
C ARG A 95 -10.77 15.39 2.92
N VAL A 96 -10.56 16.62 2.42
CA VAL A 96 -9.55 16.90 1.39
C VAL A 96 -8.14 16.65 1.93
N ALA A 97 -7.82 17.13 3.12
CA ALA A 97 -6.54 16.93 3.76
C ALA A 97 -6.27 15.42 3.97
N ARG A 98 -7.24 14.68 4.50
CA ARG A 98 -7.13 13.23 4.68
C ARG A 98 -6.93 12.48 3.35
N ALA A 99 -7.60 12.89 2.28
CA ALA A 99 -7.42 12.30 0.95
C ALA A 99 -6.01 12.50 0.38
N ARG A 100 -5.32 13.55 0.82
CA ARG A 100 -3.90 13.83 0.49
C ARG A 100 -2.92 13.24 1.50
N PHE A 101 -3.38 12.44 2.44
CA PHE A 101 -2.63 11.90 3.57
C PHE A 101 -2.13 12.98 4.57
N ASP A 102 -2.63 14.22 4.51
CA ASP A 102 -2.36 15.26 5.53
C ASP A 102 -3.30 15.08 6.73
N TYR A 103 -3.04 14.05 7.54
CA TYR A 103 -3.88 13.76 8.72
C TYR A 103 -3.78 14.85 9.79
N ALA A 104 -2.62 15.47 9.93
CA ALA A 104 -2.43 16.61 10.84
C ALA A 104 -3.25 17.83 10.38
N GLY A 105 -3.28 18.11 9.09
CA GLY A 105 -4.14 19.14 8.49
C GLY A 105 -5.62 18.83 8.66
N ALA A 106 -6.02 17.57 8.52
CA ALA A 106 -7.39 17.15 8.78
C ALA A 106 -7.79 17.41 10.23
N ILE A 107 -6.94 17.03 11.20
CA ILE A 107 -7.17 17.28 12.62
C ILE A 107 -7.31 18.78 12.89
N ARG A 108 -6.44 19.63 12.35
CA ARG A 108 -6.56 21.09 12.54
C ARG A 108 -7.89 21.66 12.03
N SER A 109 -8.42 21.15 10.91
CA SER A 109 -9.72 21.59 10.40
C SER A 109 -10.87 21.13 11.31
N ILE A 110 -10.78 19.90 11.82
CA ILE A 110 -11.78 19.38 12.78
C ILE A 110 -11.72 20.12 14.10
N ASP A 111 -10.52 20.50 14.59
CA ASP A 111 -10.37 21.34 15.79
C ASP A 111 -11.14 22.66 15.66
N ARG A 112 -11.01 23.34 14.51
CA ARG A 112 -11.77 24.56 14.24
C ARG A 112 -13.28 24.29 14.19
N ALA A 113 -13.68 23.19 13.55
CA ALA A 113 -15.09 22.80 13.49
C ALA A 113 -15.67 22.56 14.91
N ILE A 114 -14.95 21.87 15.80
CA ILE A 114 -15.39 21.63 17.18
C ILE A 114 -15.36 22.90 18.03
N ALA A 115 -14.39 23.79 17.84
CA ALA A 115 -14.35 25.06 18.54
C ALA A 115 -15.60 25.93 18.24
N LEU A 116 -16.11 25.84 17.01
CA LEU A 116 -17.33 26.54 16.58
C LEU A 116 -18.61 25.76 16.92
N HIS A 117 -18.55 24.42 16.88
CA HIS A 117 -19.69 23.52 17.06
C HIS A 117 -19.36 22.40 18.06
N PRO A 118 -19.29 22.70 19.38
CA PRO A 118 -18.79 21.76 20.40
C PRO A 118 -19.60 20.45 20.54
N TYR A 119 -20.85 20.47 20.13
CA TYR A 119 -21.78 19.34 20.22
C TYR A 119 -22.06 18.69 18.86
N SER A 120 -21.18 18.89 17.86
CA SER A 120 -21.34 18.27 16.55
C SER A 120 -20.94 16.80 16.56
N ALA A 121 -21.90 15.91 16.43
CA ALA A 121 -21.66 14.47 16.25
C ALA A 121 -20.86 14.20 14.97
N ASP A 122 -21.12 14.95 13.88
CA ASP A 122 -20.40 14.83 12.60
C ASP A 122 -18.92 15.21 12.74
N ALA A 123 -18.60 16.27 13.47
CA ALA A 123 -17.21 16.65 13.71
C ALA A 123 -16.46 15.58 14.51
N LEU A 124 -17.09 15.01 15.52
CA LEU A 124 -16.54 13.89 16.28
C LEU A 124 -16.37 12.63 15.41
N ALA A 125 -17.34 12.33 14.55
CA ALA A 125 -17.24 11.21 13.62
C ALA A 125 -16.12 11.41 12.58
N GLU A 126 -15.86 12.66 12.15
CA GLU A 126 -14.75 12.98 11.25
C GLU A 126 -13.39 12.81 11.93
N TYR A 127 -13.27 13.11 13.25
CA TYR A 127 -12.10 12.74 14.06
C TYR A 127 -11.89 11.23 14.06
N GLY A 128 -12.94 10.46 14.39
CA GLY A 128 -12.89 9.00 14.36
C GLY A 128 -12.41 8.48 13.00
N SER A 129 -12.95 9.04 11.91
CA SER A 129 -12.57 8.67 10.53
C SER A 129 -11.11 9.00 10.21
N THR A 130 -10.58 10.11 10.75
CA THR A 130 -9.17 10.48 10.58
C THR A 130 -8.25 9.53 11.35
N TYR A 131 -8.63 9.12 12.57
CA TYR A 131 -7.88 8.12 13.35
C TYR A 131 -8.00 6.70 12.80
N VAL A 132 -9.11 6.35 12.12
CA VAL A 132 -9.20 5.11 11.31
C VAL A 132 -8.14 5.12 10.21
N ALA A 133 -8.03 6.23 9.47
CA ALA A 133 -7.02 6.38 8.42
C ALA A 133 -5.58 6.36 8.96
N ALA A 134 -5.38 6.83 10.19
CA ALA A 134 -4.11 6.76 10.91
C ALA A 134 -3.86 5.39 11.58
N GLU A 135 -4.77 4.43 11.44
CA GLU A 135 -4.72 3.08 12.06
C GLU A 135 -4.63 3.10 13.60
N GLU A 136 -5.32 4.05 14.23
CA GLU A 136 -5.42 4.22 15.67
C GLU A 136 -6.83 3.82 16.19
N PRO A 137 -7.17 2.49 16.21
CA PRO A 137 -8.53 2.04 16.47
C PRO A 137 -9.09 2.46 17.82
N SER A 138 -8.25 2.51 18.86
CA SER A 138 -8.68 2.93 20.20
C SER A 138 -9.11 4.40 20.23
N ARG A 139 -8.33 5.28 19.58
CA ARG A 139 -8.68 6.70 19.45
C ARG A 139 -9.93 6.88 18.59
N ALA A 140 -9.98 6.21 17.44
CA ALA A 140 -11.12 6.24 16.54
C ALA A 140 -12.41 5.83 17.25
N GLY A 141 -12.39 4.70 17.97
CA GLY A 141 -13.53 4.18 18.73
C GLY A 141 -14.04 5.16 19.78
N ALA A 142 -13.14 5.79 20.54
CA ALA A 142 -13.52 6.78 21.55
C ALA A 142 -14.27 7.99 20.94
N TYR A 143 -13.84 8.47 19.76
CA TYR A 143 -14.54 9.57 19.08
C TYR A 143 -15.90 9.16 18.51
N PHE A 144 -16.00 7.98 17.91
CA PHE A 144 -17.28 7.47 17.42
C PHE A 144 -18.27 7.23 18.56
N GLU A 145 -17.84 6.68 19.69
CA GLU A 145 -18.70 6.54 20.88
C GLU A 145 -19.19 7.90 21.42
N ARG A 146 -18.32 8.92 21.41
CA ARG A 146 -18.74 10.28 21.78
C ARG A 146 -19.77 10.82 20.81
N ALA A 147 -19.59 10.62 19.51
CA ALA A 147 -20.54 11.02 18.48
C ALA A 147 -21.90 10.33 18.69
N LEU A 148 -21.91 9.01 18.95
CA LEU A 148 -23.13 8.23 19.19
C LEU A 148 -23.83 8.58 20.51
N ARG A 149 -23.11 9.07 21.51
CA ARG A 149 -23.75 9.62 22.74
C ARG A 149 -24.50 10.92 22.46
N LEU A 150 -24.02 11.76 21.53
CA LEU A 150 -24.71 12.98 21.11
C LEU A 150 -25.88 12.68 20.16
N GLU A 151 -25.64 11.79 19.20
CA GLU A 151 -26.60 11.42 18.17
C GLU A 151 -26.53 9.90 17.89
N PRO A 152 -27.38 9.08 18.54
CA PRO A 152 -27.37 7.62 18.41
C PRO A 152 -27.63 7.10 17.00
N SER A 153 -28.22 7.93 16.14
CA SER A 153 -28.52 7.60 14.73
C SER A 153 -27.46 8.09 13.74
N ASN A 154 -26.37 8.71 14.20
CA ASN A 154 -25.34 9.25 13.33
C ASN A 154 -24.70 8.16 12.46
N ALA A 155 -25.01 8.18 11.18
CA ALA A 155 -24.58 7.16 10.21
C ALA A 155 -23.05 7.05 10.11
N ALA A 156 -22.35 8.19 10.12
CA ALA A 156 -20.89 8.20 10.01
C ALA A 156 -20.24 7.54 11.23
N ALA A 157 -20.78 7.78 12.43
CA ALA A 157 -20.27 7.18 13.66
C ALA A 157 -20.61 5.67 13.76
N ILE A 158 -21.80 5.23 13.31
CA ILE A 158 -22.16 3.80 13.27
C ILE A 158 -21.24 3.03 12.33
N ILE A 159 -21.06 3.53 11.10
CA ILE A 159 -20.20 2.92 10.08
C ILE A 159 -18.73 2.96 10.54
N GLY A 160 -18.32 4.07 11.15
CA GLY A 160 -16.99 4.24 11.71
C GLY A 160 -16.70 3.24 12.82
N GLN A 161 -17.64 3.02 13.73
CA GLN A 161 -17.50 2.02 14.80
C GLN A 161 -17.40 0.60 14.23
N ALA A 162 -18.18 0.27 13.18
CA ALA A 162 -18.03 -1.00 12.48
C ALA A 162 -16.65 -1.13 11.81
N THR A 163 -16.09 -0.03 11.32
CA THR A 163 -14.71 -0.04 10.78
C THR A 163 -13.66 -0.24 11.88
N VAL A 164 -13.88 0.30 13.08
CA VAL A 164 -13.05 0.00 14.25
C VAL A 164 -13.16 -1.49 14.60
N ASP A 165 -14.38 -2.05 14.62
CA ASP A 165 -14.59 -3.48 14.84
C ASP A 165 -13.79 -4.33 13.83
N LEU A 166 -13.68 -3.91 12.55
CA LEU A 166 -12.82 -4.57 11.55
C LEU A 166 -11.34 -4.49 11.93
N LEU A 167 -10.85 -3.32 12.31
CA LEU A 167 -9.43 -3.13 12.68
C LEU A 167 -9.03 -3.96 13.90
N VAL A 168 -9.96 -4.18 14.85
CA VAL A 168 -9.74 -5.04 16.02
C VAL A 168 -10.21 -6.48 15.81
N ARG A 169 -10.54 -6.84 14.55
CA ARG A 169 -10.92 -8.20 14.12
C ARG A 169 -12.23 -8.74 14.70
N ASN A 170 -13.10 -7.86 15.15
CA ASN A 170 -14.48 -8.20 15.57
C ASN A 170 -15.41 -8.20 14.35
N TYR A 171 -15.17 -9.10 13.41
CA TYR A 171 -15.93 -9.13 12.13
C TYR A 171 -17.43 -9.42 12.34
N GLY A 172 -17.75 -10.29 13.30
CA GLY A 172 -19.15 -10.59 13.64
C GLY A 172 -19.88 -9.37 14.16
N GLY A 173 -19.26 -8.60 15.05
CA GLY A 173 -19.79 -7.35 15.56
C GLY A 173 -20.00 -6.31 14.46
N ALA A 174 -19.00 -6.14 13.56
CA ALA A 174 -19.10 -5.24 12.41
C ALA A 174 -20.29 -5.61 11.50
N ILE A 175 -20.40 -6.89 11.11
CA ILE A 175 -21.49 -7.38 10.25
C ILE A 175 -22.85 -7.16 10.90
N SER A 176 -23.02 -7.51 12.19
CA SER A 176 -24.29 -7.29 12.90
C SER A 176 -24.68 -5.83 12.93
N ARG A 177 -23.77 -4.96 13.37
CA ARG A 177 -23.99 -3.51 13.46
C ARG A 177 -24.42 -2.90 12.11
N LEU A 178 -23.74 -3.29 11.03
CA LEU A 178 -24.03 -2.76 9.69
C LEU A 178 -25.35 -3.29 9.14
N ARG A 179 -25.68 -4.56 9.36
CA ARG A 179 -26.98 -5.11 8.97
C ARG A 179 -28.13 -4.44 9.73
N ASP A 180 -27.99 -4.26 11.04
CA ASP A 180 -28.97 -3.56 11.86
C ASP A 180 -29.16 -2.11 11.41
N PHE A 181 -28.07 -1.43 11.03
CA PHE A 181 -28.15 -0.08 10.46
C PHE A 181 -28.89 -0.08 9.12
N LEU A 182 -28.55 -1.00 8.21
CA LEU A 182 -29.14 -1.09 6.87
C LEU A 182 -30.64 -1.49 6.88
N THR A 183 -31.16 -2.04 7.97
CA THR A 183 -32.65 -2.22 8.12
C THR A 183 -33.38 -0.88 8.21
N ARG A 184 -32.71 0.16 8.72
CA ARG A 184 -33.25 1.51 8.91
C ARG A 184 -32.90 2.46 7.76
N ASP A 185 -31.74 2.29 7.15
CA ASP A 185 -31.25 3.09 6.03
C ASP A 185 -30.69 2.19 4.90
N PRO A 186 -31.58 1.52 4.12
CA PRO A 186 -31.17 0.57 3.09
C PRO A 186 -30.52 1.22 1.85
N GLN A 187 -30.53 2.55 1.76
CA GLN A 187 -29.93 3.29 0.64
C GLN A 187 -28.56 3.89 1.00
N ASN A 188 -27.96 3.48 2.11
CA ASN A 188 -26.67 3.99 2.53
C ASN A 188 -25.51 3.26 1.84
N SER A 189 -24.99 3.85 0.77
CA SER A 189 -23.88 3.30 0.00
C SER A 189 -22.67 2.95 0.89
N ARG A 190 -22.28 3.86 1.82
CA ARG A 190 -21.12 3.65 2.69
C ARG A 190 -21.30 2.45 3.64
N ALA A 191 -22.52 2.23 4.14
CA ALA A 191 -22.80 1.08 4.99
C ALA A 191 -22.70 -0.23 4.20
N HIS A 192 -23.17 -0.26 2.94
CA HIS A 192 -22.99 -1.41 2.05
C HIS A 192 -21.51 -1.70 1.77
N VAL A 193 -20.68 -0.67 1.54
CA VAL A 193 -19.22 -0.83 1.37
C VAL A 193 -18.58 -1.43 2.62
N ALA A 194 -18.88 -0.87 3.79
CA ALA A 194 -18.33 -1.34 5.06
C ALA A 194 -18.75 -2.80 5.35
N LEU A 195 -20.01 -3.15 5.04
CA LEU A 195 -20.50 -4.52 5.15
C LEU A 195 -19.79 -5.46 4.18
N ALA A 196 -19.59 -5.04 2.93
CA ALA A 196 -18.85 -5.83 1.94
C ALA A 196 -17.43 -6.15 2.42
N ARG A 197 -16.73 -5.17 2.99
CA ARG A 197 -15.41 -5.38 3.59
C ARG A 197 -15.45 -6.37 4.74
N ALA A 198 -16.39 -6.21 5.67
CA ALA A 198 -16.55 -7.13 6.80
C ALA A 198 -16.80 -8.58 6.34
N LEU A 199 -17.56 -8.73 5.27
CA LEU A 199 -17.86 -10.03 4.66
C LEU A 199 -16.62 -10.64 3.98
N VAL A 200 -15.78 -9.84 3.30
CA VAL A 200 -14.50 -10.29 2.75
C VAL A 200 -13.60 -10.83 3.87
N GLU A 201 -13.42 -10.06 4.94
CA GLU A 201 -12.59 -10.47 6.08
C GLU A 201 -13.12 -11.72 6.82
N SER A 202 -14.42 -12.02 6.63
CA SER A 202 -15.09 -13.23 7.13
C SER A 202 -15.14 -14.36 6.10
N ASN A 203 -14.44 -14.21 4.96
CA ASN A 203 -14.41 -15.17 3.83
C ASN A 203 -15.82 -15.46 3.20
N LYS A 204 -16.73 -14.49 3.28
CA LYS A 204 -18.09 -14.56 2.71
C LYS A 204 -18.16 -13.82 1.37
N ASN A 205 -17.33 -14.25 0.41
CA ASN A 205 -17.05 -13.52 -0.82
C ASN A 205 -18.31 -13.28 -1.70
N SER A 206 -19.24 -14.21 -1.78
CA SER A 206 -20.49 -14.03 -2.57
C SER A 206 -21.38 -12.94 -1.98
N GLU A 207 -21.56 -12.91 -0.65
CA GLU A 207 -22.31 -11.84 0.02
C GLU A 207 -21.59 -10.50 -0.13
N ALA A 208 -20.24 -10.49 0.01
CA ALA A 208 -19.42 -9.30 -0.16
C ALA A 208 -19.58 -8.69 -1.57
N ALA A 209 -19.57 -9.52 -2.62
CA ALA A 209 -19.79 -9.05 -3.98
C ALA A 209 -21.16 -8.39 -4.16
N ALA A 210 -22.21 -9.00 -3.59
CA ALA A 210 -23.55 -8.45 -3.67
C ALA A 210 -23.65 -7.08 -2.98
N GLU A 211 -23.06 -6.93 -1.79
CA GLU A 211 -23.08 -5.66 -1.06
C GLU A 211 -22.22 -4.59 -1.76
N ALA A 212 -21.06 -4.94 -2.30
CA ALA A 212 -20.25 -4.01 -3.09
C ALA A 212 -20.97 -3.55 -4.38
N GLN A 213 -21.71 -4.45 -5.04
CA GLN A 213 -22.52 -4.10 -6.22
C GLN A 213 -23.69 -3.17 -5.84
N ARG A 214 -24.35 -3.39 -4.71
CA ARG A 214 -25.39 -2.47 -4.19
C ARG A 214 -24.80 -1.09 -3.92
N ALA A 215 -23.64 -1.04 -3.28
CA ALA A 215 -22.94 0.22 -3.04
C ALA A 215 -22.65 0.97 -4.35
N LEU A 216 -22.15 0.28 -5.39
CA LEU A 216 -21.85 0.87 -6.69
C LEU A 216 -23.13 1.27 -7.48
N ALA A 217 -24.25 0.64 -7.23
CA ALA A 217 -25.54 1.07 -7.80
C ALA A 217 -26.02 2.38 -7.18
N LEU A 218 -25.74 2.60 -5.89
CA LEU A 218 -26.10 3.82 -5.15
C LEU A 218 -25.08 4.95 -5.37
N ASP A 219 -23.79 4.65 -5.34
CA ASP A 219 -22.69 5.58 -5.65
C ASP A 219 -21.69 4.95 -6.62
N PRO A 220 -21.82 5.22 -7.92
CA PRO A 220 -20.92 4.68 -8.93
C PRO A 220 -19.46 5.15 -8.80
N PHE A 221 -19.17 6.16 -7.99
CA PHE A 221 -17.84 6.72 -7.79
C PHE A 221 -17.15 6.22 -6.51
N ASP A 222 -17.76 5.26 -5.80
CA ASP A 222 -17.16 4.73 -4.58
C ASP A 222 -15.97 3.81 -4.88
N VAL A 223 -14.78 4.36 -4.64
CA VAL A 223 -13.50 3.69 -4.91
C VAL A 223 -13.29 2.47 -4.01
N GLU A 224 -13.79 2.50 -2.78
CA GLU A 224 -13.64 1.39 -1.85
C GLU A 224 -14.54 0.20 -2.25
N ALA A 225 -15.75 0.48 -2.75
CA ALA A 225 -16.62 -0.53 -3.34
C ALA A 225 -15.98 -1.18 -4.58
N LEU A 226 -15.34 -0.37 -5.45
CA LEU A 226 -14.59 -0.89 -6.61
C LEU A 226 -13.44 -1.81 -6.18
N ASN A 227 -12.65 -1.39 -5.20
CA ASN A 227 -11.54 -2.19 -4.68
C ASN A 227 -12.02 -3.51 -4.04
N THR A 228 -13.09 -3.45 -3.24
CA THR A 228 -13.68 -4.62 -2.59
C THR A 228 -14.19 -5.63 -3.62
N LEU A 229 -14.92 -5.14 -4.62
CA LEU A 229 -15.41 -5.99 -5.71
C LEU A 229 -14.25 -6.57 -6.54
N ALA A 230 -13.22 -5.77 -6.84
CA ALA A 230 -12.05 -6.24 -7.57
C ALA A 230 -11.31 -7.34 -6.80
N PHE A 231 -11.19 -7.22 -5.47
CA PHE A 231 -10.61 -8.26 -4.61
C PHE A 231 -11.43 -9.56 -4.68
N VAL A 232 -12.76 -9.48 -4.59
CA VAL A 232 -13.62 -10.66 -4.74
C VAL A 232 -13.46 -11.28 -6.13
N ARG A 233 -13.44 -10.47 -7.20
CA ARG A 233 -13.21 -10.98 -8.58
C ARG A 233 -11.85 -11.65 -8.74
N ALA A 234 -10.82 -11.18 -8.03
CA ALA A 234 -9.52 -11.85 -7.98
C ALA A 234 -9.62 -13.25 -7.36
N SER A 235 -10.34 -13.41 -6.24
CA SER A 235 -10.59 -14.72 -5.62
C SER A 235 -11.41 -15.65 -6.52
N GLU A 236 -12.27 -15.11 -7.37
CA GLU A 236 -13.05 -15.83 -8.39
C GLU A 236 -12.25 -16.12 -9.68
N ARG A 237 -10.98 -15.74 -9.76
CA ARG A 237 -10.11 -15.90 -10.94
C ARG A 237 -10.64 -15.22 -12.21
N LYS A 238 -11.13 -13.98 -12.05
CA LYS A 238 -11.67 -13.16 -13.14
C LYS A 238 -10.77 -11.97 -13.47
N PRO A 239 -9.56 -12.20 -14.05
CA PRO A 239 -8.55 -11.16 -14.24
C PRO A 239 -9.01 -9.97 -15.09
N GLY A 240 -9.90 -10.19 -16.05
CA GLY A 240 -10.47 -9.12 -16.87
C GLY A 240 -11.31 -8.14 -16.06
N GLU A 241 -12.18 -8.66 -15.18
CA GLU A 241 -13.02 -7.83 -14.30
C GLU A 241 -12.15 -7.09 -13.26
N VAL A 242 -11.11 -7.77 -12.71
CA VAL A 242 -10.15 -7.13 -11.78
C VAL A 242 -9.50 -5.91 -12.43
N ARG A 243 -8.97 -6.05 -13.65
CA ARG A 243 -8.34 -4.92 -14.38
C ARG A 243 -9.30 -3.78 -14.62
N ALA A 244 -10.53 -4.09 -15.07
CA ALA A 244 -11.53 -3.05 -15.35
C ALA A 244 -11.91 -2.26 -14.09
N LEU A 245 -12.16 -2.95 -12.99
CA LEU A 245 -12.51 -2.33 -11.70
C LEU A 245 -11.33 -1.52 -11.14
N ALA A 246 -10.12 -2.07 -11.16
CA ALA A 246 -8.94 -1.39 -10.66
C ALA A 246 -8.56 -0.15 -11.50
N ARG A 247 -8.66 -0.20 -12.85
CA ARG A 247 -8.49 0.98 -13.70
C ARG A 247 -9.50 2.08 -13.37
N ARG A 248 -10.77 1.69 -13.18
CA ARG A 248 -11.80 2.64 -12.77
C ARG A 248 -11.51 3.24 -11.40
N ALA A 249 -11.07 2.44 -10.43
CA ALA A 249 -10.68 2.94 -9.11
C ALA A 249 -9.51 3.94 -9.20
N VAL A 250 -8.45 3.64 -9.99
CA VAL A 250 -7.30 4.55 -10.21
C VAL A 250 -7.70 5.83 -10.94
N SER A 251 -8.67 5.78 -11.87
CA SER A 251 -9.15 7.00 -12.55
C SER A 251 -9.90 7.93 -11.62
N LEU A 252 -10.52 7.40 -10.56
CA LEU A 252 -11.25 8.16 -9.54
C LEU A 252 -10.35 8.56 -8.37
N ASP A 253 -9.34 7.78 -8.05
CA ASP A 253 -8.35 8.02 -6.99
C ASP A 253 -6.95 7.62 -7.49
N PRO A 254 -6.19 8.53 -8.08
CA PRO A 254 -4.85 8.25 -8.57
C PRO A 254 -3.84 7.82 -7.49
N LEU A 255 -4.10 8.12 -6.22
CA LEU A 255 -3.25 7.74 -5.09
C LEU A 255 -3.63 6.37 -4.49
N ASN A 256 -4.62 5.69 -5.06
CA ASN A 256 -5.16 4.45 -4.50
C ASN A 256 -4.17 3.30 -4.48
N VAL A 257 -3.66 2.98 -3.30
CA VAL A 257 -2.66 1.93 -3.07
C VAL A 257 -3.19 0.55 -3.48
N ALA A 258 -4.44 0.21 -3.12
CA ALA A 258 -5.03 -1.10 -3.38
C ALA A 258 -5.25 -1.36 -4.87
N ALA A 259 -5.85 -0.38 -5.58
CA ALA A 259 -6.08 -0.49 -7.02
C ALA A 259 -4.77 -0.55 -7.82
N ARG A 260 -3.76 0.25 -7.45
CA ARG A 260 -2.43 0.21 -8.07
C ARG A 260 -1.76 -1.16 -7.88
N ARG A 261 -1.87 -1.74 -6.69
CA ARG A 261 -1.36 -3.09 -6.41
C ARG A 261 -2.08 -4.16 -7.25
N LEU A 262 -3.40 -4.07 -7.39
CA LEU A 262 -4.13 -4.99 -8.25
C LEU A 262 -3.69 -4.86 -9.73
N LEU A 263 -3.55 -3.63 -10.22
CA LEU A 263 -3.05 -3.43 -11.58
C LEU A 263 -1.66 -4.03 -11.77
N SER A 264 -0.72 -3.81 -10.85
CA SER A 264 0.62 -4.38 -10.96
C SER A 264 0.64 -5.91 -11.07
N GLN A 265 -0.38 -6.59 -10.56
CA GLN A 265 -0.49 -8.06 -10.60
C GLN A 265 -1.25 -8.60 -11.81
N TYR A 266 -2.15 -7.81 -12.39
CA TYR A 266 -3.10 -8.29 -13.40
C TYR A 266 -2.95 -7.63 -14.79
N VAL A 267 -2.04 -6.66 -14.96
CA VAL A 267 -1.69 -6.11 -16.28
C VAL A 267 -0.51 -6.86 -16.89
N ASP A 268 -0.38 -6.80 -18.21
CA ASP A 268 0.68 -7.49 -18.94
C ASP A 268 2.07 -6.88 -18.66
N GLY A 269 2.17 -5.55 -18.67
CA GLY A 269 3.40 -4.82 -18.33
C GLY A 269 4.57 -4.98 -19.29
N ARG A 270 4.38 -5.56 -20.48
CA ARG A 270 5.47 -5.81 -21.45
C ARG A 270 5.83 -4.60 -22.30
N ILE A 271 4.86 -3.77 -22.65
CA ILE A 271 5.01 -2.70 -23.65
C ILE A 271 6.15 -1.74 -23.29
N GLY A 272 6.19 -1.24 -22.06
CA GLY A 272 7.25 -0.33 -21.60
C GLY A 272 8.63 -0.98 -21.57
N TYR A 273 8.72 -2.28 -21.24
CA TYR A 273 9.98 -3.01 -21.21
C TYR A 273 10.56 -3.29 -22.60
N ASP A 274 9.70 -3.49 -23.59
CA ASP A 274 10.08 -3.81 -24.97
C ASP A 274 10.29 -2.55 -25.81
N GLN A 275 10.28 -1.36 -25.18
CA GLN A 275 10.49 -0.08 -25.85
C GLN A 275 11.85 -0.02 -26.55
N LYS A 276 11.84 0.32 -27.83
CA LYS A 276 13.06 0.55 -28.61
C LYS A 276 13.56 1.97 -28.35
N VAL A 277 14.79 2.06 -27.84
CA VAL A 277 15.47 3.34 -27.52
C VAL A 277 16.78 3.43 -28.26
N GLY A 278 17.25 4.66 -28.49
CA GLY A 278 18.53 4.91 -29.13
C GLY A 278 19.73 4.36 -28.33
N PRO A 279 20.86 4.00 -29.01
CA PRO A 279 22.00 3.36 -28.37
C PRO A 279 22.64 4.23 -27.28
N ALA A 280 22.64 5.56 -27.43
CA ALA A 280 23.20 6.46 -26.44
C ALA A 280 22.41 6.46 -25.12
N ALA A 281 21.07 6.56 -25.18
CA ALA A 281 20.22 6.48 -24.00
C ALA A 281 20.35 5.11 -23.32
N ARG A 282 20.38 4.04 -24.12
CA ARG A 282 20.58 2.69 -23.61
C ARG A 282 21.92 2.51 -22.89
N ALA A 283 23.00 3.05 -23.44
CA ALA A 283 24.33 2.97 -22.81
C ALA A 283 24.36 3.64 -21.43
N HIS A 284 23.70 4.80 -21.28
CA HIS A 284 23.54 5.44 -19.97
C HIS A 284 22.71 4.58 -19.02
N TYR A 285 21.58 4.05 -19.47
CA TYR A 285 20.75 3.17 -18.67
C TYR A 285 21.53 1.93 -18.19
N ASP A 286 22.29 1.26 -19.07
CA ASP A 286 23.05 0.06 -18.73
C ASP A 286 24.16 0.36 -17.70
N ARG A 287 24.85 1.53 -17.81
CA ARG A 287 25.80 1.99 -16.78
C ARG A 287 25.11 2.27 -15.46
N GLY A 288 23.96 2.96 -15.50
CA GLY A 288 23.15 3.23 -14.31
C GLY A 288 22.75 1.94 -13.58
N ARG A 289 22.32 0.92 -14.32
CA ARG A 289 22.02 -0.41 -13.76
C ARG A 289 23.23 -1.04 -13.07
N ALA A 290 24.38 -1.04 -13.73
CA ALA A 290 25.62 -1.60 -13.15
C ALA A 290 26.03 -0.86 -11.85
N LEU A 291 25.92 0.47 -11.83
CA LEU A 291 26.17 1.28 -10.63
C LEU A 291 25.17 0.97 -9.51
N LYS A 292 23.88 0.84 -9.85
CA LYS A 292 22.82 0.48 -8.89
C LYS A 292 23.08 -0.90 -8.27
N GLN A 293 23.43 -1.89 -9.07
CA GLN A 293 23.79 -3.24 -8.59
C GLN A 293 25.04 -3.22 -7.70
N GLY A 294 25.99 -2.31 -7.97
CA GLY A 294 27.16 -2.07 -7.11
C GLY A 294 26.89 -1.19 -5.88
N GLY A 295 25.64 -0.84 -5.58
CA GLY A 295 25.26 -0.01 -4.43
C GLY A 295 25.58 1.49 -4.58
N LYS A 296 26.04 1.94 -5.75
CA LYS A 296 26.40 3.33 -6.05
C LYS A 296 25.20 4.14 -6.52
N LEU A 297 24.20 4.31 -5.62
CA LEU A 297 22.88 4.82 -5.98
C LEU A 297 22.90 6.24 -6.55
N ARG A 298 23.71 7.15 -5.99
CA ARG A 298 23.81 8.55 -6.50
C ARG A 298 24.40 8.62 -7.90
N GLU A 299 25.40 7.81 -8.18
CA GLU A 299 26.02 7.72 -9.51
C GLU A 299 25.03 7.09 -10.50
N ALA A 300 24.25 6.09 -10.07
CA ALA A 300 23.22 5.47 -10.87
C ALA A 300 22.12 6.48 -11.27
N VAL A 301 21.67 7.34 -10.35
CA VAL A 301 20.71 8.41 -10.63
C VAL A 301 21.21 9.31 -11.76
N ALA A 302 22.47 9.77 -11.68
CA ALA A 302 23.03 10.65 -12.72
C ALA A 302 23.01 9.99 -14.11
N GLU A 303 23.30 8.70 -14.19
CA GLU A 303 23.26 7.96 -15.46
C GLU A 303 21.82 7.74 -15.97
N PHE A 304 20.84 7.45 -15.09
CA PHE A 304 19.43 7.35 -15.49
C PHE A 304 18.88 8.70 -15.94
N GLU A 305 19.23 9.80 -15.25
CA GLU A 305 18.86 11.15 -15.67
C GLU A 305 19.49 11.54 -17.01
N ALA A 306 20.74 11.13 -17.27
CA ALA A 306 21.38 11.31 -18.57
C ALA A 306 20.67 10.53 -19.68
N ALA A 307 20.23 9.29 -19.40
CA ALA A 307 19.41 8.52 -20.34
C ALA A 307 18.09 9.23 -20.66
N LEU A 308 17.42 9.77 -19.64
CA LEU A 308 16.16 10.54 -19.79
C LEU A 308 16.37 11.91 -20.44
N GLY A 309 17.54 12.51 -20.30
CA GLY A 309 17.91 13.73 -21.04
C GLY A 309 17.98 13.51 -22.56
N ILE A 310 18.28 12.28 -22.98
CA ILE A 310 18.32 11.88 -24.41
C ILE A 310 16.95 11.37 -24.85
N GLU A 311 16.31 10.51 -24.05
CA GLU A 311 15.02 9.88 -24.33
C GLU A 311 14.07 10.09 -23.13
N PRO A 312 13.32 11.21 -23.05
CA PRO A 312 12.50 11.57 -21.90
C PRO A 312 11.38 10.56 -21.55
N ARG A 313 10.98 9.74 -22.51
CA ARG A 313 9.95 8.70 -22.34
C ARG A 313 10.54 7.29 -22.23
N TYR A 314 11.80 7.17 -21.78
CA TYR A 314 12.43 5.87 -21.59
C TYR A 314 11.87 5.18 -20.35
N TYR A 315 10.90 4.27 -20.53
CA TYR A 315 10.19 3.56 -19.46
C TYR A 315 11.14 2.93 -18.42
N ARG A 316 12.13 2.14 -18.91
CA ARG A 316 13.06 1.44 -18.02
C ARG A 316 13.93 2.37 -17.18
N ALA A 317 14.31 3.52 -17.70
CA ALA A 317 15.05 4.52 -16.94
C ALA A 317 14.18 5.19 -15.87
N LEU A 318 12.89 5.45 -16.19
CA LEU A 318 11.93 6.01 -15.24
C LEU A 318 11.68 5.07 -14.06
N VAL A 319 11.41 3.78 -14.32
CA VAL A 319 11.21 2.81 -13.23
C VAL A 319 12.50 2.52 -12.46
N ALA A 320 13.66 2.54 -13.10
CA ALA A 320 14.94 2.41 -12.40
C ALA A 320 15.22 3.58 -11.43
N LEU A 321 14.80 4.81 -11.80
CA LEU A 321 14.81 5.95 -10.88
C LEU A 321 13.80 5.77 -9.74
N GLY A 322 12.61 5.28 -10.04
CA GLY A 322 11.59 4.95 -9.04
C GLY A 322 12.13 3.99 -7.98
N ASP A 323 12.76 2.88 -8.41
CA ASP A 323 13.42 1.92 -7.50
C ASP A 323 14.47 2.59 -6.60
N VAL A 324 15.34 3.44 -7.18
CA VAL A 324 16.36 4.13 -6.37
C VAL A 324 15.74 5.03 -5.32
N TRP A 325 14.74 5.84 -5.70
CA TRP A 325 14.08 6.73 -4.76
C TRP A 325 13.28 5.99 -3.68
N LEU A 326 12.66 4.86 -4.01
CA LEU A 326 12.01 3.98 -3.01
C LEU A 326 13.00 3.45 -1.99
N ARG A 327 14.20 3.03 -2.43
CA ARG A 327 15.28 2.57 -1.54
C ARG A 327 15.81 3.66 -0.62
N GLU A 328 15.83 4.91 -1.09
CA GLU A 328 16.25 6.07 -0.30
C GLU A 328 15.12 6.63 0.59
N GLY A 329 13.89 6.12 0.44
CA GLY A 329 12.71 6.60 1.17
C GLY A 329 12.17 7.95 0.67
N ASP A 330 12.60 8.38 -0.53
CA ASP A 330 12.07 9.58 -1.18
C ASP A 330 10.82 9.23 -2.00
N TYR A 331 9.74 9.08 -1.29
CA TYR A 331 8.47 8.62 -1.87
C TYR A 331 7.85 9.61 -2.86
N GLU A 332 8.13 10.92 -2.72
CA GLU A 332 7.66 11.95 -3.66
C GLU A 332 8.33 11.82 -5.02
N ARG A 333 9.68 11.70 -5.04
CA ARG A 333 10.42 11.51 -6.28
C ARG A 333 10.10 10.16 -6.91
N ALA A 334 9.98 9.10 -6.10
CA ALA A 334 9.55 7.80 -6.57
C ALA A 334 8.17 7.84 -7.23
N ALA A 335 7.17 8.45 -6.59
CA ALA A 335 5.83 8.61 -7.15
C ALA A 335 5.83 9.41 -8.45
N THR A 336 6.71 10.43 -8.54
CA THR A 336 6.84 11.24 -9.76
C THR A 336 7.41 10.42 -10.92
N ALA A 337 8.49 9.69 -10.71
CA ALA A 337 9.11 8.84 -11.72
C ALA A 337 8.14 7.74 -12.19
N ALA A 338 7.47 7.06 -11.27
CA ALA A 338 6.52 6.00 -11.58
C ALA A 338 5.24 6.54 -12.28
N ARG A 339 4.81 7.77 -12.00
CA ARG A 339 3.71 8.42 -12.73
C ARG A 339 4.11 8.70 -14.18
N LEU A 340 5.29 9.25 -14.42
CA LEU A 340 5.82 9.45 -15.77
C LEU A 340 5.96 8.12 -16.52
N ALA A 341 6.40 7.05 -15.84
CA ALA A 341 6.42 5.71 -16.42
C ALA A 341 5.01 5.23 -16.80
N SER A 342 3.99 5.48 -15.96
CA SER A 342 2.59 5.15 -16.28
C SER A 342 2.02 5.97 -17.45
N GLU A 343 2.56 7.15 -17.75
CA GLU A 343 2.21 7.94 -18.93
C GLU A 343 2.85 7.38 -20.22
N VAL A 344 3.96 6.65 -20.08
CA VAL A 344 4.59 5.92 -21.19
C VAL A 344 3.85 4.63 -21.48
N ASP A 345 3.55 3.86 -20.43
CA ASP A 345 2.82 2.60 -20.48
C ASP A 345 1.76 2.58 -19.38
N ALA A 346 0.49 2.80 -19.77
CA ALA A 346 -0.64 2.80 -18.84
C ALA A 346 -0.93 1.41 -18.22
N ASP A 347 -0.39 0.35 -18.79
CA ASP A 347 -0.46 -1.02 -18.29
C ASP A 347 0.89 -1.50 -17.73
N GLY A 348 1.82 -0.58 -17.47
CA GLY A 348 3.13 -0.87 -16.91
C GLY A 348 3.03 -1.44 -15.48
N ALA A 349 3.15 -2.75 -15.34
CA ALA A 349 3.02 -3.44 -14.04
C ALA A 349 3.95 -2.87 -12.97
N VAL A 350 5.22 -2.60 -13.32
CA VAL A 350 6.23 -2.04 -12.42
C VAL A 350 5.86 -0.61 -12.01
N ALA A 351 5.45 0.24 -12.95
CA ALA A 351 5.05 1.61 -12.61
C ALA A 351 3.85 1.65 -11.65
N HIS A 352 2.86 0.77 -11.83
CA HIS A 352 1.75 0.65 -10.88
C HIS A 352 2.22 0.15 -9.51
N MET A 353 3.14 -0.79 -9.46
CA MET A 353 3.71 -1.29 -8.22
C MET A 353 4.47 -0.18 -7.48
N GLU A 354 5.37 0.52 -8.15
CA GLU A 354 6.14 1.63 -7.56
C GLU A 354 5.23 2.74 -7.05
N LEU A 355 4.19 3.12 -7.81
CA LEU A 355 3.19 4.09 -7.35
C LEU A 355 2.44 3.61 -6.10
N SER A 356 2.08 2.33 -6.05
CA SER A 356 1.44 1.74 -4.87
C SER A 356 2.34 1.87 -3.64
N TYR A 357 3.64 1.55 -3.77
CA TYR A 357 4.60 1.62 -2.66
C TYR A 357 4.97 3.05 -2.27
N ALA A 358 5.17 3.93 -3.23
CA ALA A 358 5.43 5.35 -2.97
C ALA A 358 4.25 6.00 -2.23
N ASN A 359 3.02 5.80 -2.71
CA ASN A 359 1.82 6.31 -2.05
C ASN A 359 1.64 5.72 -0.65
N ARG A 360 1.94 4.41 -0.47
CA ARG A 360 1.94 3.79 0.85
C ARG A 360 2.99 4.40 1.78
N GLY A 361 4.19 4.68 1.29
CA GLY A 361 5.24 5.34 2.06
C GLY A 361 4.85 6.74 2.51
N LEU A 362 4.20 7.52 1.63
CA LEU A 362 3.63 8.82 1.96
C LEU A 362 2.53 8.71 3.03
N GLN A 363 1.63 7.75 2.88
CA GLN A 363 0.57 7.47 3.84
C GLN A 363 1.13 7.06 5.21
N GLU A 364 2.15 6.19 5.22
CA GLU A 364 2.80 5.73 6.46
C GLU A 364 3.49 6.87 7.19
N ARG A 365 4.21 7.73 6.49
CA ARG A 365 4.82 8.93 7.07
C ARG A 365 3.77 9.84 7.69
N ALA A 366 2.71 10.14 6.96
CA ALA A 366 1.61 10.97 7.46
C ALA A 366 0.91 10.35 8.68
N ARG A 367 0.79 9.02 8.72
CA ARG A 367 0.23 8.30 9.86
C ARG A 367 1.10 8.46 11.11
N ILE A 368 2.41 8.33 10.96
CA ILE A 368 3.38 8.53 12.06
C ILE A 368 3.36 9.97 12.53
N GLU A 369 3.35 10.95 11.63
CA GLU A 369 3.25 12.38 11.93
C GLU A 369 1.97 12.74 12.70
N ALA A 370 0.88 12.03 12.44
CA ALA A 370 -0.38 12.17 13.20
C ALA A 370 -0.39 11.43 14.56
N GLY A 371 0.76 10.87 14.97
CA GLY A 371 0.92 10.17 16.25
C GLY A 371 0.59 8.68 16.21
N GLY A 372 0.53 8.08 15.04
CA GLY A 372 0.38 6.63 14.87
C GLY A 372 1.66 5.87 15.19
N THR A 373 1.52 4.58 15.49
CA THR A 373 2.63 3.71 15.89
C THR A 373 3.64 3.53 14.76
N ASP A 374 4.90 3.87 14.96
CA ASP A 374 5.98 3.56 14.02
C ASP A 374 6.42 2.09 14.18
N PHE A 375 5.75 1.20 13.44
CA PHE A 375 6.06 -0.23 13.45
C PHE A 375 7.48 -0.51 12.93
N ALA A 376 7.94 0.22 11.92
CA ALA A 376 9.27 0.03 11.36
C ALA A 376 10.36 0.42 12.35
N ALA A 377 10.24 1.55 13.03
CA ALA A 377 11.18 1.95 14.08
C ALA A 377 11.25 0.90 15.19
N SER A 378 10.10 0.41 15.66
CA SER A 378 10.03 -0.65 16.68
C SER A 378 10.67 -1.94 16.17
N TYR A 379 10.42 -2.32 14.93
CA TYR A 379 11.03 -3.49 14.30
C TYR A 379 12.55 -3.38 14.28
N TYR A 380 13.12 -2.27 13.78
CA TYR A 380 14.57 -2.11 13.67
C TYR A 380 15.28 -1.87 15.00
N ALA A 381 14.59 -1.37 16.03
CA ALA A 381 15.12 -1.24 17.40
C ALA A 381 15.24 -2.58 18.14
N GLY A 382 14.54 -3.63 17.69
CA GLY A 382 14.63 -4.95 18.31
C GLY A 382 16.02 -5.59 18.16
N PRO A 383 16.27 -6.69 18.89
CA PRO A 383 17.59 -7.33 18.94
C PRO A 383 18.09 -7.70 17.54
N ALA A 384 19.40 -7.49 17.31
CA ALA A 384 20.02 -7.88 16.05
C ALA A 384 20.02 -9.40 15.91
N ALA A 385 19.59 -9.91 14.75
CA ALA A 385 19.78 -11.28 14.38
C ALA A 385 21.22 -11.51 13.86
N PRO A 386 21.84 -12.66 14.12
CA PRO A 386 23.13 -12.97 13.56
C PRO A 386 23.03 -13.11 12.04
N SER A 387 24.02 -12.57 11.34
CA SER A 387 24.18 -12.78 9.90
C SER A 387 25.08 -14.00 9.68
N TYR A 388 24.66 -14.92 8.84
CA TYR A 388 25.39 -16.15 8.53
C TYR A 388 26.07 -16.04 7.17
N GLY A 389 27.32 -16.50 7.05
CA GLY A 389 28.05 -16.50 5.78
C GLY A 389 27.29 -17.17 4.63
N LEU A 390 26.61 -18.29 4.93
CA LEU A 390 25.80 -19.02 3.96
C LEU A 390 24.51 -18.30 3.52
N THR A 391 24.07 -17.27 4.24
CA THR A 391 22.94 -16.43 3.79
C THR A 391 23.26 -15.82 2.43
N ARG A 392 24.50 -15.40 2.18
CA ARG A 392 24.93 -14.83 0.89
C ARG A 392 24.89 -15.83 -0.26
N GLU A 393 25.07 -17.11 0.04
CA GLU A 393 24.96 -18.17 -0.98
C GLU A 393 23.50 -18.43 -1.36
N ILE A 394 22.60 -18.35 -0.37
CA ILE A 394 21.17 -18.56 -0.59
C ILE A 394 20.53 -17.31 -1.21
N PHE A 395 20.92 -16.11 -0.78
CA PHE A 395 20.44 -14.81 -1.29
C PHE A 395 21.55 -14.14 -2.13
N PRO A 396 21.64 -14.43 -3.45
CA PRO A 396 22.79 -13.99 -4.29
C PRO A 396 22.97 -12.48 -4.35
N ASN A 397 21.88 -11.71 -4.19
CA ASN A 397 21.92 -10.24 -4.22
C ASN A 397 21.84 -9.59 -2.82
N TYR A 398 22.14 -10.33 -1.75
CA TYR A 398 22.11 -9.83 -0.37
C TYR A 398 22.97 -8.57 -0.17
N GLU A 399 24.17 -8.50 -0.77
CA GLU A 399 25.08 -7.37 -0.62
C GLU A 399 24.62 -6.09 -1.35
N SER A 400 23.74 -6.21 -2.34
CA SER A 400 23.16 -5.05 -3.04
C SER A 400 21.99 -4.41 -2.26
N LEU A 401 21.56 -5.03 -1.16
CA LEU A 401 20.46 -4.55 -0.33
C LEU A 401 20.93 -3.50 0.68
N THR A 402 20.02 -2.62 1.08
CA THR A 402 20.28 -1.69 2.19
C THR A 402 20.45 -2.45 3.51
N ARG A 403 21.15 -1.86 4.49
CA ARG A 403 21.34 -2.48 5.81
C ARG A 403 20.00 -2.82 6.48
N ARG A 404 18.98 -1.97 6.32
CA ARG A 404 17.62 -2.22 6.84
C ARG A 404 17.02 -3.49 6.23
N GLN A 405 17.11 -3.64 4.91
CA GLN A 405 16.62 -4.82 4.20
C GLN A 405 17.36 -6.09 4.63
N GLN A 406 18.69 -6.03 4.78
CA GLN A 406 19.50 -7.15 5.28
C GLN A 406 19.03 -7.62 6.67
N VAL A 407 18.71 -6.70 7.58
CA VAL A 407 18.17 -7.03 8.92
C VAL A 407 16.89 -7.85 8.84
N VAL A 408 16.00 -7.55 7.89
CA VAL A 408 14.75 -8.32 7.73
C VAL A 408 15.05 -9.75 7.29
N ILE A 409 15.99 -9.94 6.36
CA ILE A 409 16.43 -11.26 5.92
C ILE A 409 17.09 -12.02 7.06
N ASP A 410 18.04 -11.39 7.76
CA ASP A 410 18.74 -12.03 8.88
C ASP A 410 17.76 -12.54 9.93
N ARG A 411 16.71 -11.75 10.27
CA ARG A 411 15.66 -12.16 11.19
C ARG A 411 14.78 -13.29 10.66
N ALA A 412 14.46 -13.27 9.37
CA ALA A 412 13.68 -14.33 8.75
C ALA A 412 14.45 -15.66 8.69
N VAL A 413 15.78 -15.60 8.52
CA VAL A 413 16.64 -16.78 8.37
C VAL A 413 17.10 -17.33 9.72
N ALA A 414 17.41 -16.49 10.71
CA ALA A 414 18.08 -16.88 11.95
C ALA A 414 17.43 -18.07 12.69
N PRO A 415 16.11 -18.18 12.87
CA PRO A 415 15.52 -19.31 13.58
C PRO A 415 15.72 -20.67 12.89
N LEU A 416 15.85 -20.68 11.56
CA LEU A 416 16.07 -21.88 10.74
C LEU A 416 17.50 -21.96 10.16
N ALA A 417 18.44 -21.14 10.65
CA ALA A 417 19.81 -21.03 10.09
C ALA A 417 20.58 -22.36 10.07
N ARG A 418 20.27 -23.30 10.97
CA ARG A 418 20.85 -24.65 10.97
C ARG A 418 20.65 -25.43 9.66
N PHE A 419 19.64 -25.04 8.85
CA PHE A 419 19.36 -25.67 7.56
C PHE A 419 20.12 -25.03 6.38
N LEU A 420 20.78 -23.89 6.57
CA LEU A 420 21.57 -23.23 5.52
C LEU A 420 22.59 -24.16 4.85
N PRO A 421 23.35 -25.03 5.57
CA PRO A 421 24.28 -25.94 4.92
C PRO A 421 23.59 -26.96 3.99
N ALA A 422 22.36 -27.40 4.31
CA ALA A 422 21.61 -28.30 3.45
C ALA A 422 21.07 -27.57 2.21
N LEU A 423 20.57 -26.35 2.39
CA LEU A 423 20.12 -25.48 1.29
C LEU A 423 21.28 -25.16 0.32
N ALA A 424 22.45 -24.79 0.83
CA ALA A 424 23.64 -24.52 0.01
C ALA A 424 24.07 -25.75 -0.81
N ARG A 425 24.14 -26.95 -0.17
CA ARG A 425 24.46 -28.19 -0.89
C ARG A 425 23.46 -28.52 -2.00
N SER A 426 22.18 -28.21 -1.81
CA SER A 426 21.13 -28.42 -2.83
C SER A 426 21.11 -27.32 -3.90
N LYS A 427 22.01 -26.34 -3.81
CA LYS A 427 22.04 -25.15 -4.68
C LYS A 427 20.70 -24.36 -4.66
N ALA A 428 20.06 -24.30 -3.49
CA ALA A 428 18.91 -23.44 -3.30
C ALA A 428 19.29 -21.97 -3.49
N ARG A 429 18.41 -21.19 -4.10
CA ARG A 429 18.58 -19.74 -4.30
C ARG A 429 17.29 -19.02 -3.96
N HIS A 430 17.41 -17.85 -3.36
CA HIS A 430 16.29 -16.96 -3.06
C HIS A 430 16.65 -15.56 -3.59
N TYR A 431 16.12 -15.21 -4.74
CA TYR A 431 16.37 -13.92 -5.38
C TYR A 431 15.46 -12.85 -4.79
N LEU A 432 16.00 -11.67 -4.52
CA LEU A 432 15.26 -10.48 -4.12
C LEU A 432 15.16 -9.54 -5.31
N LEU A 433 14.01 -9.53 -5.98
CA LEU A 433 13.77 -8.65 -7.13
C LEU A 433 13.73 -7.18 -6.69
N ALA A 434 14.51 -6.33 -7.32
CA ALA A 434 14.35 -4.89 -7.26
C ALA A 434 12.97 -4.48 -7.81
N PHE A 435 12.50 -3.27 -7.50
CA PHE A 435 11.19 -2.81 -7.99
C PHE A 435 11.10 -2.80 -9.51
N ASP A 436 12.19 -2.43 -10.19
CA ASP A 436 12.29 -2.35 -11.65
C ASP A 436 12.66 -3.68 -12.34
N GLU A 437 12.76 -4.78 -11.59
CA GLU A 437 13.07 -6.11 -12.12
C GLU A 437 11.81 -6.99 -12.18
N ARG A 438 11.77 -7.89 -13.16
CA ARG A 438 10.75 -8.93 -13.33
C ARG A 438 11.33 -10.31 -13.05
N VAL A 439 10.48 -11.28 -12.69
CA VAL A 439 10.89 -12.68 -12.52
C VAL A 439 11.59 -13.21 -13.78
N SER A 440 11.08 -12.87 -14.95
CA SER A 440 11.65 -13.24 -16.24
C SER A 440 13.00 -12.60 -16.59
N ASP A 441 13.44 -11.60 -15.84
CA ASP A 441 14.78 -11.03 -15.99
C ASP A 441 15.86 -11.90 -15.31
N LEU A 442 15.45 -12.92 -14.55
CA LEU A 442 16.31 -13.93 -13.96
C LEU A 442 16.44 -15.13 -14.89
N GLY A 443 17.66 -15.54 -15.21
CA GLY A 443 17.91 -16.62 -16.17
C GLY A 443 17.34 -17.99 -15.81
N ASP A 444 16.96 -18.21 -14.54
CA ASP A 444 16.24 -19.41 -14.10
C ASP A 444 14.74 -19.40 -14.49
N PHE A 445 14.22 -18.28 -15.01
CA PHE A 445 12.79 -18.05 -15.27
C PHE A 445 12.53 -17.29 -16.60
N ASP A 446 13.49 -17.25 -17.50
CA ASP A 446 13.40 -16.52 -18.78
C ASP A 446 12.33 -17.08 -19.72
N ASP A 447 12.00 -18.36 -19.61
CA ASP A 447 10.94 -19.04 -20.34
C ASP A 447 9.52 -18.67 -19.91
N LEU A 448 9.35 -18.04 -18.73
CA LEU A 448 8.06 -17.70 -18.15
C LEU A 448 7.47 -16.33 -18.59
N ASN A 449 8.12 -15.65 -19.52
CA ASN A 449 7.73 -14.28 -19.91
C ASN A 449 6.29 -14.14 -20.40
N GLU A 450 5.79 -15.14 -21.14
CA GLU A 450 4.45 -15.12 -21.71
C GLU A 450 3.46 -15.99 -20.94
N GLU A 451 3.94 -16.75 -19.96
CA GLU A 451 3.11 -17.66 -19.21
C GLU A 451 2.25 -16.98 -18.14
N LYS A 452 1.15 -17.65 -17.81
CA LYS A 452 0.23 -17.22 -16.76
C LYS A 452 0.13 -18.27 -15.68
N THR A 453 0.00 -17.77 -14.44
CA THR A 453 -0.37 -18.61 -13.32
C THR A 453 -1.78 -19.18 -13.48
N PHE A 454 -2.09 -20.16 -12.65
CA PHE A 454 -3.41 -20.80 -12.62
C PHE A 454 -4.58 -19.82 -12.34
N ASP A 455 -4.30 -18.66 -11.75
CA ASP A 455 -5.28 -17.61 -11.44
C ASP A 455 -5.26 -16.45 -12.46
N GLY A 456 -4.51 -16.61 -13.57
CA GLY A 456 -4.52 -15.72 -14.73
C GLY A 456 -3.63 -14.49 -14.63
N ARG A 457 -2.74 -14.41 -13.62
CA ARG A 457 -1.69 -13.39 -13.55
C ARG A 457 -0.54 -13.75 -14.47
N TYR A 458 0.13 -12.76 -15.06
CA TYR A 458 1.35 -13.00 -15.81
C TYR A 458 2.53 -13.29 -14.86
N TYR A 459 3.35 -14.30 -15.17
CA TYR A 459 4.54 -14.59 -14.37
C TYR A 459 5.49 -13.39 -14.32
N ALA A 460 5.60 -12.61 -15.39
CA ALA A 460 6.37 -11.36 -15.41
C ALA A 460 5.93 -10.32 -14.36
N SER A 461 4.66 -10.35 -13.91
CA SER A 461 4.12 -9.44 -12.88
C SER A 461 4.10 -10.02 -11.47
N ILE A 462 4.52 -11.28 -11.29
CA ILE A 462 4.56 -11.93 -9.98
C ILE A 462 5.82 -11.50 -9.25
N ARG A 463 5.67 -11.31 -7.93
CA ARG A 463 6.75 -10.88 -7.04
C ARG A 463 7.06 -11.89 -5.92
N GLY A 464 6.55 -13.11 -6.06
CA GLY A 464 6.82 -14.22 -5.16
C GLY A 464 6.60 -15.55 -5.87
N VAL A 465 7.61 -16.42 -5.88
CA VAL A 465 7.57 -17.77 -6.43
C VAL A 465 8.37 -18.67 -5.52
N GLY A 466 7.71 -19.67 -4.94
CA GLY A 466 8.35 -20.64 -4.06
C GLY A 466 8.95 -21.84 -4.79
N GLY A 467 9.95 -22.49 -4.18
CA GLY A 467 10.60 -23.69 -4.71
C GLY A 467 12.05 -23.83 -4.24
N ARG A 468 12.83 -24.66 -4.93
CA ARG A 468 14.29 -24.71 -4.71
C ARG A 468 14.96 -23.41 -5.14
N VAL A 469 14.54 -22.85 -6.27
CA VAL A 469 14.79 -21.45 -6.64
C VAL A 469 13.56 -20.66 -6.26
N THR A 470 13.74 -19.67 -5.43
CA THR A 470 12.69 -18.83 -4.86
C THR A 470 12.94 -17.38 -5.25
N VAL A 471 11.86 -16.64 -5.42
CA VAL A 471 11.88 -15.21 -5.72
C VAL A 471 10.97 -14.47 -4.75
N SER A 472 11.42 -13.35 -4.21
CA SER A 472 10.60 -12.39 -3.47
C SER A 472 10.94 -10.97 -3.91
N GLY A 473 9.97 -10.05 -3.91
CA GLY A 473 10.25 -8.64 -4.18
C GLY A 473 10.87 -7.95 -2.95
N VAL A 474 11.77 -6.99 -3.18
CA VAL A 474 12.39 -6.17 -2.10
C VAL A 474 11.36 -5.38 -1.30
N GLU A 475 10.21 -5.05 -1.91
CA GLU A 475 9.09 -4.38 -1.26
C GLU A 475 8.54 -5.14 -0.05
N TYR A 476 8.60 -6.45 -0.06
CA TYR A 476 8.11 -7.27 1.05
C TYR A 476 8.97 -7.14 2.31
N LEU A 477 10.23 -6.71 2.18
CA LEU A 477 11.09 -6.43 3.31
C LEU A 477 10.60 -5.22 4.12
N GLU A 478 10.24 -4.13 3.44
CA GLU A 478 9.65 -2.97 4.11
C GLU A 478 8.26 -3.29 4.68
N LEU A 479 7.44 -4.06 3.97
CA LEU A 479 6.13 -4.49 4.47
C LEU A 479 6.24 -5.29 5.76
N ALA A 480 7.20 -6.22 5.83
CA ALA A 480 7.45 -7.02 7.04
C ALA A 480 7.84 -6.14 8.22
N ALA A 481 8.75 -5.18 8.02
CA ALA A 481 9.15 -4.24 9.06
C ALA A 481 8.00 -3.32 9.53
N GLN A 482 7.08 -2.98 8.63
CA GLN A 482 5.87 -2.20 8.93
C GLN A 482 4.73 -3.02 9.56
N GLY A 483 4.98 -4.24 10.01
CA GLY A 483 3.96 -5.11 10.62
C GLY A 483 3.00 -5.76 9.60
N GLY A 484 3.41 -5.83 8.34
CA GLY A 484 2.72 -6.61 7.29
C GLY A 484 3.20 -8.06 7.24
N PHE A 485 2.87 -8.74 6.14
CA PHE A 485 3.29 -10.13 5.88
C PHE A 485 4.77 -10.21 5.51
N ASN A 486 5.49 -11.13 6.14
CA ASN A 486 6.90 -11.38 5.83
C ASN A 486 7.01 -12.47 4.75
N THR A 487 6.84 -12.07 3.49
CA THR A 487 6.93 -12.97 2.34
C THR A 487 8.29 -13.70 2.29
N VAL A 488 9.38 -13.02 2.64
CA VAL A 488 10.72 -13.66 2.63
C VAL A 488 10.79 -14.80 3.64
N ALA A 489 10.25 -14.63 4.85
CA ALA A 489 10.19 -15.69 5.84
C ALA A 489 9.31 -16.85 5.38
N HIS A 490 8.17 -16.55 4.80
CA HIS A 490 7.23 -17.55 4.26
C HIS A 490 7.89 -18.39 3.16
N GLU A 491 8.46 -17.73 2.15
CA GLU A 491 9.12 -18.42 1.04
C GLU A 491 10.40 -19.16 1.48
N PHE A 492 11.14 -18.62 2.45
CA PHE A 492 12.29 -19.32 3.02
C PHE A 492 11.88 -20.60 3.78
N ALA A 493 10.73 -20.57 4.47
CA ALA A 493 10.18 -21.78 5.10
C ALA A 493 9.81 -22.84 4.06
N HIS A 494 9.24 -22.48 2.91
CA HIS A 494 9.04 -23.40 1.80
C HIS A 494 10.35 -24.05 1.34
N GLN A 495 11.42 -23.26 1.15
CA GLN A 495 12.73 -23.79 0.76
C GLN A 495 13.26 -24.81 1.79
N VAL A 496 13.15 -24.49 3.09
CA VAL A 496 13.56 -25.38 4.15
C VAL A 496 12.70 -26.67 4.15
N HIS A 497 11.39 -26.54 4.04
CA HIS A 497 10.46 -27.69 4.02
C HIS A 497 10.77 -28.65 2.87
N ILE A 498 10.87 -28.12 1.65
CA ILE A 498 11.03 -28.92 0.43
C ILE A 498 12.44 -29.52 0.31
N THR A 499 13.47 -28.80 0.81
CA THR A 499 14.86 -29.10 0.43
C THR A 499 15.72 -29.61 1.60
N ALA A 500 15.42 -29.19 2.83
CA ALA A 500 16.34 -29.36 3.95
C ALA A 500 15.79 -30.18 5.14
N LEU A 501 14.46 -30.32 5.26
CA LEU A 501 13.87 -31.15 6.32
C LEU A 501 14.06 -32.65 6.07
N GLY A 502 14.26 -33.38 7.14
CA GLY A 502 14.29 -34.85 7.12
C GLY A 502 12.89 -35.46 6.91
N LYS A 503 12.84 -36.70 6.42
CA LYS A 503 11.58 -37.40 6.18
C LYS A 503 10.66 -37.44 7.40
N GLN A 504 11.24 -37.52 8.61
CA GLN A 504 10.48 -37.55 9.86
C GLN A 504 9.78 -36.22 10.11
N ASP A 505 10.48 -35.11 9.99
CA ASP A 505 9.91 -33.75 10.19
C ASP A 505 8.80 -33.48 9.17
N VAL A 506 9.02 -33.86 7.89
CA VAL A 506 8.00 -33.76 6.83
C VAL A 506 6.75 -34.58 7.18
N ALA A 507 6.90 -35.78 7.68
CA ALA A 507 5.77 -36.60 8.09
C ALA A 507 5.01 -36.01 9.28
N ILE A 508 5.74 -35.41 10.24
CA ILE A 508 5.11 -34.69 11.37
C ILE A 508 4.30 -33.51 10.87
N ILE A 509 4.86 -32.68 9.98
CA ILE A 509 4.15 -31.51 9.41
C ILE A 509 2.85 -31.95 8.72
N ARG A 510 2.90 -33.03 7.92
CA ARG A 510 1.71 -33.57 7.26
C ARG A 510 0.64 -34.01 8.26
N ASN A 511 1.02 -34.73 9.30
CA ASN A 511 0.08 -35.18 10.34
C ASN A 511 -0.52 -33.99 11.11
N LEU A 512 0.29 -32.95 11.41
CA LEU A 512 -0.17 -31.73 12.05
C LEU A 512 -1.17 -30.98 11.14
N TYR A 513 -0.87 -30.88 9.84
CA TYR A 513 -1.78 -30.26 8.86
C TYR A 513 -3.12 -30.99 8.81
N GLU A 514 -3.12 -32.31 8.66
CA GLU A 514 -4.34 -33.10 8.59
C GLU A 514 -5.18 -32.99 9.87
N SER A 515 -4.50 -33.04 11.04
CA SER A 515 -5.16 -32.84 12.34
C SER A 515 -5.75 -31.45 12.47
N ALA A 516 -4.97 -30.39 12.18
CA ALA A 516 -5.41 -28.99 12.25
C ALA A 516 -6.61 -28.72 11.31
N ARG A 517 -6.60 -29.33 10.12
CA ARG A 517 -7.70 -29.23 9.17
C ARG A 517 -8.99 -29.86 9.69
N ARG A 518 -8.92 -31.05 10.27
CA ARG A 518 -10.08 -31.74 10.86
C ARG A 518 -10.65 -31.00 12.07
N GLU A 519 -9.78 -30.40 12.87
CA GLU A 519 -10.14 -29.75 14.14
C GLU A 519 -10.43 -28.26 14.00
N GLY A 520 -10.32 -27.70 12.79
CA GLY A 520 -10.56 -26.28 12.53
C GLY A 520 -9.53 -25.32 13.13
N ARG A 521 -8.26 -25.78 13.34
CA ARG A 521 -7.17 -25.02 13.95
C ARG A 521 -6.34 -24.23 12.95
N MET A 522 -6.70 -24.23 11.64
CA MET A 522 -5.99 -23.50 10.60
C MET A 522 -5.96 -22.00 10.91
N LEU A 523 -4.82 -21.35 10.69
CA LEU A 523 -4.68 -19.89 10.85
C LEU A 523 -5.64 -19.14 9.94
N ASP A 524 -5.68 -19.54 8.67
CA ASP A 524 -6.53 -18.95 7.63
C ASP A 524 -6.79 -19.94 6.49
N TYR A 525 -7.48 -19.46 5.44
CA TYR A 525 -7.79 -20.29 4.27
C TYR A 525 -6.54 -20.61 3.42
N TYR A 526 -5.49 -19.80 3.51
CA TYR A 526 -4.24 -20.01 2.76
C TYR A 526 -3.43 -21.14 3.41
N ALA A 527 -3.28 -21.11 4.75
CA ALA A 527 -2.71 -22.22 5.51
C ALA A 527 -3.48 -23.54 5.31
N ALA A 528 -4.79 -23.46 5.02
CA ALA A 528 -5.61 -24.65 4.78
C ALA A 528 -5.45 -25.25 3.36
N ALA A 529 -4.69 -24.63 2.46
CA ALA A 529 -4.56 -25.07 1.08
C ALA A 529 -3.81 -26.40 0.94
N ASN A 530 -2.67 -26.56 1.62
CA ASN A 530 -1.84 -27.76 1.67
C ASN A 530 -0.83 -27.71 2.82
N GLU A 531 -0.10 -28.82 3.03
CA GLU A 531 0.89 -28.95 4.11
C GLU A 531 2.07 -27.97 3.99
N TYR A 532 2.41 -27.53 2.79
CA TYR A 532 3.52 -26.58 2.55
C TYR A 532 3.12 -25.18 2.99
N GLU A 533 1.94 -24.74 2.57
CA GLU A 533 1.38 -23.44 2.99
C GLU A 533 1.10 -23.39 4.49
N TYR A 534 0.64 -24.49 5.07
CA TYR A 534 0.42 -24.63 6.50
C TYR A 534 1.71 -24.38 7.29
N PHE A 535 2.81 -25.03 6.90
CA PHE A 535 4.10 -24.86 7.55
C PHE A 535 4.66 -23.44 7.35
N ALA A 536 4.64 -22.94 6.12
CA ALA A 536 5.21 -21.63 5.79
C ALA A 536 4.43 -20.48 6.47
N GLN A 537 3.10 -20.55 6.46
CA GLN A 537 2.22 -19.59 7.13
C GLN A 537 2.41 -19.64 8.65
N GLY A 538 2.54 -20.87 9.20
CA GLY A 538 2.84 -21.08 10.61
C GLY A 538 4.21 -20.51 11.01
N TYR A 539 5.24 -20.70 10.20
CA TYR A 539 6.57 -20.14 10.45
C TYR A 539 6.58 -18.61 10.41
N GLU A 540 5.93 -18.02 9.42
CA GLU A 540 5.79 -16.56 9.32
C GLU A 540 5.11 -15.98 10.57
N ALA A 541 4.02 -16.61 11.01
CA ALA A 541 3.33 -16.24 12.25
C ALA A 541 4.22 -16.43 13.48
N PHE A 542 4.97 -17.55 13.56
CA PHE A 542 5.84 -17.90 14.68
C PHE A 542 6.92 -16.87 14.97
N ILE A 543 7.49 -16.24 13.92
CA ILE A 543 8.52 -15.19 14.05
C ILE A 543 7.96 -13.77 14.12
N SER A 544 6.64 -13.62 14.10
CA SER A 544 5.96 -12.31 14.06
C SER A 544 5.38 -11.96 15.43
N ASP A 545 5.99 -11.00 16.13
CA ASP A 545 5.49 -10.55 17.44
C ASP A 545 4.34 -9.54 17.32
N HIS A 546 4.38 -8.72 16.28
CA HIS A 546 3.43 -7.62 16.06
C HIS A 546 2.95 -7.58 14.61
N LYS A 547 1.67 -7.29 14.44
CA LYS A 547 1.04 -7.03 13.13
C LYS A 547 0.22 -5.77 13.21
N ARG A 548 0.23 -4.99 12.12
CA ARG A 548 -0.57 -3.77 12.06
C ARG A 548 -2.07 -4.09 12.00
N PRO A 549 -2.95 -3.20 12.51
CA PRO A 549 -4.40 -3.42 12.53
C PRO A 549 -5.00 -3.68 11.15
N SER A 550 -4.49 -3.00 10.12
CA SER A 550 -4.97 -3.13 8.73
C SER A 550 -4.41 -4.36 7.99
N ALA A 551 -3.57 -5.20 8.63
CA ALA A 551 -3.08 -6.41 8.00
C ALA A 551 -4.25 -7.34 7.62
N GLY A 552 -4.32 -7.72 6.33
CA GLY A 552 -5.37 -8.59 5.81
C GLY A 552 -5.34 -10.00 6.41
N VAL A 553 -6.36 -10.80 6.12
CA VAL A 553 -6.63 -12.09 6.76
C VAL A 553 -5.46 -13.07 6.78
N THR A 554 -4.67 -13.10 5.70
CA THR A 554 -3.49 -13.97 5.59
C THR A 554 -2.20 -13.35 6.12
N ALA A 555 -2.22 -12.06 6.48
CA ALA A 555 -1.02 -11.28 6.85
C ALA A 555 -0.98 -10.89 8.34
N ARG A 556 -2.00 -11.25 9.11
CA ARG A 556 -2.27 -10.71 10.46
C ARG A 556 -1.78 -11.59 11.61
N HIS A 557 -1.34 -12.81 11.32
CA HIS A 557 -1.06 -13.80 12.36
C HIS A 557 0.24 -13.50 13.10
N THR A 558 0.18 -13.64 14.42
CA THR A 558 1.31 -13.44 15.33
C THR A 558 1.69 -14.75 16.01
N SER A 559 2.87 -14.77 16.63
CA SER A 559 3.36 -15.88 17.45
C SER A 559 2.35 -16.26 18.55
N GLN A 560 1.74 -15.26 19.20
CA GLN A 560 0.73 -15.51 20.23
C GLN A 560 -0.57 -16.08 19.65
N GLU A 561 -1.00 -15.62 18.48
CA GLU A 561 -2.19 -16.17 17.82
C GLU A 561 -1.97 -17.61 17.35
N LEU A 562 -0.79 -17.92 16.80
CA LEU A 562 -0.40 -19.28 16.46
C LEU A 562 -0.43 -20.20 17.69
N LEU A 563 0.17 -19.76 18.80
CA LEU A 563 0.17 -20.53 20.06
C LEU A 563 -1.25 -20.83 20.53
N THR A 564 -2.14 -19.84 20.45
CA THR A 564 -3.53 -19.98 20.93
C THR A 564 -4.35 -20.88 20.00
N ARG A 565 -4.17 -20.76 18.69
CA ARG A 565 -5.01 -21.41 17.69
C ARG A 565 -4.51 -22.78 17.30
N ASP A 566 -3.18 -22.93 17.13
CA ASP A 566 -2.51 -24.19 16.82
C ASP A 566 -1.23 -24.37 17.63
N GLY A 567 -1.40 -24.64 18.94
CA GLY A 567 -0.30 -24.85 19.87
C GLY A 567 0.57 -26.07 19.51
N GLN A 568 0.07 -27.01 18.70
CA GLN A 568 0.84 -28.17 18.24
C GLN A 568 1.87 -27.72 17.18
N LEU A 569 1.46 -26.94 16.17
CA LEU A 569 2.38 -26.37 15.18
C LEU A 569 3.37 -25.43 15.85
N TYR A 570 2.91 -24.57 16.77
CA TYR A 570 3.78 -23.69 17.55
C TYR A 570 4.88 -24.49 18.28
N SER A 571 4.50 -25.57 18.98
CA SER A 571 5.44 -26.41 19.73
C SER A 571 6.43 -27.12 18.81
N PHE A 572 5.97 -27.60 17.66
CA PHE A 572 6.82 -28.20 16.64
C PHE A 572 7.86 -27.17 16.13
N LEU A 573 7.42 -25.96 15.74
CA LEU A 573 8.32 -24.90 15.27
C LEU A 573 9.32 -24.48 16.34
N LYS A 574 8.89 -24.37 17.60
CA LYS A 574 9.76 -24.06 18.74
C LYS A 574 10.85 -25.13 18.94
N ASN A 575 10.53 -26.42 18.82
CA ASN A 575 11.51 -27.50 18.90
C ASN A 575 12.43 -27.49 17.67
N LEU A 576 11.84 -27.33 16.49
CA LEU A 576 12.56 -27.28 15.22
C LEU A 576 13.61 -26.16 15.22
N THR A 577 13.25 -24.96 15.65
CA THR A 577 14.17 -23.81 15.69
C THR A 577 15.22 -23.93 16.80
N ALA A 578 14.89 -24.57 17.93
CA ALA A 578 15.82 -24.86 19.02
C ALA A 578 16.77 -26.05 18.75
N GLY A 579 16.66 -26.73 17.61
CA GLY A 579 17.49 -27.90 17.29
C GLY A 579 17.15 -29.13 18.11
N LYS A 580 16.01 -29.17 18.77
CA LYS A 580 15.54 -30.34 19.53
C LYS A 580 14.83 -31.31 18.57
N ARG A 581 14.99 -32.64 18.84
CA ARG A 581 14.18 -33.63 18.12
C ARG A 581 12.72 -33.45 18.53
N SER A 582 11.84 -33.31 17.56
CA SER A 582 10.40 -33.27 17.74
C SER A 582 9.83 -34.66 18.03
#